data_12db8bcf2877a8d3d49bbe0827d1dd54
#
_entry.id   12db8bcf2877a8d3d49bbe0827d1dd54
#
_cell.length_a   1.000
_cell.length_b   1.000
_cell.length_c   1.000
_cell.angle_alpha   90.00
_cell.angle_beta   90.00
_cell.angle_gamma   90.00
#
_symmetry.space_group_name_H-M   'P 1'
#
loop_
_entity.id
_entity.type
_entity.pdbx_description
1 polymer ?
#
loop_
_entity_poly.entity_id
_entity_poly.type
_entity_poly.pdbx_seq_one_letter_code
_entity_poly.pdbx_strand_id
1 'polypeptide(L)'
;SAASDVYKRQTVTNAPISGILLHKISTADGEGIPGVSFILYDSGNTPIAQETSDDRGYVRFEGLEDGRYYLRELENEGYIPDTQKKTVYVKSGETTEIEWKNTPITGQIQVTKVSADYNSMNGWPAGTPIPNTVFEVYNARTNRLVDTIKTDKNGLAVSKPLPLARYKIVESKAAEFYGLDKTPIEVEIEYAGQIVKASMTNKSLSTNVSIKKTGYVEVMPGQLVRYNFTGIANNSTTALESFYWRDTLPVKAVRLQTIYTGTWNTPGNYKIVYRTNLGGESWRTLADLSLIHI
;
A
#
# COMPACT_ATOMS: atom_id res chain seq x y z
N SER A 1 -47.52 30.52 -59.25
CA SER A 1 -46.28 29.78 -59.53
C SER A 1 -45.75 29.23 -58.19
N ALA A 2 -46.06 27.98 -57.95
CA ALA A 2 -45.58 27.28 -56.79
C ALA A 2 -44.24 26.57 -57.15
N ALA A 3 -43.17 26.96 -56.53
CA ALA A 3 -41.89 26.26 -56.56
C ALA A 3 -42.00 25.10 -55.58
N SER A 4 -41.98 23.88 -56.13
CA SER A 4 -41.88 22.66 -55.34
C SER A 4 -40.41 22.44 -54.99
N ASP A 5 -40.05 22.70 -53.74
CA ASP A 5 -38.75 22.27 -53.19
C ASP A 5 -38.72 20.76 -53.04
N VAL A 6 -38.03 20.13 -53.95
CA VAL A 6 -37.68 18.71 -53.88
C VAL A 6 -36.53 18.55 -52.87
N TYR A 7 -36.85 18.32 -51.61
CA TYR A 7 -35.89 17.80 -50.65
C TYR A 7 -35.43 16.39 -51.06
N LYS A 8 -34.26 16.27 -51.66
CA LYS A 8 -33.55 14.99 -51.75
C LYS A 8 -33.16 14.57 -50.38
N ARG A 9 -33.84 13.60 -49.79
CA ARG A 9 -33.35 12.86 -48.61
C ARG A 9 -32.07 12.13 -49.02
N GLN A 10 -30.94 12.60 -48.59
CA GLN A 10 -29.72 11.83 -48.59
C GLN A 10 -29.85 10.77 -47.49
N THR A 11 -30.04 9.53 -47.89
CA THR A 11 -29.92 8.38 -46.99
C THR A 11 -28.41 8.10 -46.83
N VAL A 12 -27.85 8.54 -45.67
CA VAL A 12 -26.52 8.11 -45.28
C VAL A 12 -26.67 6.66 -44.79
N THR A 13 -26.42 5.71 -45.62
CA THR A 13 -26.26 4.32 -45.23
C THR A 13 -24.86 4.19 -44.62
N ASN A 14 -24.80 4.06 -43.30
CA ASN A 14 -23.60 3.56 -42.64
C ASN A 14 -23.46 2.09 -43.01
N ALA A 15 -22.76 1.83 -44.11
CA ALA A 15 -22.33 0.47 -44.41
C ALA A 15 -21.33 0.04 -43.32
N PRO A 16 -21.49 -1.14 -42.71
CA PRO A 16 -20.50 -1.63 -41.77
C PRO A 16 -19.14 -1.70 -42.46
N ILE A 17 -18.11 -1.18 -41.81
CA ILE A 17 -16.74 -1.14 -42.32
C ILE A 17 -16.15 -2.53 -42.14
N SER A 18 -15.78 -3.19 -43.23
CA SER A 18 -15.04 -4.47 -43.17
C SER A 18 -13.65 -4.24 -42.61
N GLY A 19 -13.24 -5.07 -41.67
CA GLY A 19 -11.93 -4.89 -41.09
C GLY A 19 -11.53 -5.96 -40.08
N ILE A 20 -10.42 -5.68 -39.40
CA ILE A 20 -9.88 -6.50 -38.31
C ILE A 20 -9.73 -5.63 -37.08
N LEU A 21 -10.29 -6.08 -35.96
CA LEU A 21 -10.04 -5.54 -34.64
C LEU A 21 -9.20 -6.55 -33.84
N LEU A 22 -7.94 -6.22 -33.62
CA LEU A 22 -7.04 -7.04 -32.82
C LEU A 22 -6.96 -6.46 -31.40
N HIS A 23 -7.10 -7.31 -30.38
CA HIS A 23 -6.84 -6.96 -28.99
C HIS A 23 -5.55 -7.63 -28.53
N LYS A 24 -4.50 -6.84 -28.34
CA LYS A 24 -3.20 -7.25 -27.83
C LYS A 24 -3.19 -7.24 -26.31
N ILE A 25 -2.99 -8.41 -25.68
CA ILE A 25 -3.08 -8.55 -24.22
C ILE A 25 -1.89 -9.32 -23.64
N SER A 26 -1.63 -9.03 -22.35
CA SER A 26 -0.63 -9.73 -21.55
C SER A 26 -1.18 -11.02 -20.96
N THR A 27 -0.40 -12.10 -21.00
CA THR A 27 -0.77 -13.37 -20.34
C THR A 27 -0.71 -13.29 -18.82
N ALA A 28 -0.06 -12.27 -18.23
CA ALA A 28 0.11 -12.15 -16.80
C ALA A 28 -1.16 -11.64 -16.08
N ASP A 29 -1.91 -10.75 -16.71
CA ASP A 29 -3.04 -10.05 -16.10
C ASP A 29 -4.23 -9.81 -17.02
N GLY A 30 -4.10 -10.16 -18.32
CA GLY A 30 -5.14 -9.92 -19.33
C GLY A 30 -5.27 -8.46 -19.74
N GLU A 31 -4.41 -7.57 -19.27
CA GLU A 31 -4.44 -6.14 -19.63
C GLU A 31 -3.92 -5.93 -21.06
N GLY A 32 -4.43 -4.87 -21.70
CA GLY A 32 -3.99 -4.47 -23.03
C GLY A 32 -2.52 -4.05 -23.04
N ILE A 33 -1.78 -4.46 -24.07
CA ILE A 33 -0.38 -4.07 -24.27
C ILE A 33 -0.33 -2.96 -25.31
N PRO A 34 0.03 -1.72 -24.94
CA PRO A 34 0.17 -0.60 -25.87
C PRO A 34 1.48 -0.65 -26.65
N GLY A 35 1.53 0.03 -27.77
CA GLY A 35 2.77 0.27 -28.54
C GLY A 35 3.30 -0.92 -29.33
N VAL A 36 2.54 -2.02 -29.46
CA VAL A 36 2.91 -3.19 -30.24
C VAL A 36 2.49 -2.98 -31.68
N SER A 37 3.43 -3.07 -32.62
CA SER A 37 3.16 -2.91 -34.04
C SER A 37 2.87 -4.24 -34.75
N PHE A 38 1.93 -4.19 -35.67
CA PHE A 38 1.52 -5.32 -36.49
C PHE A 38 1.58 -4.95 -37.96
N ILE A 39 2.07 -5.88 -38.81
CA ILE A 39 2.03 -5.77 -40.25
C ILE A 39 0.91 -6.67 -40.76
N LEU A 40 0.03 -6.08 -41.59
CA LEU A 40 -1.00 -6.79 -42.35
C LEU A 40 -0.47 -7.10 -43.74
N TYR A 41 -0.66 -8.32 -44.14
CA TYR A 41 -0.29 -8.82 -45.47
C TYR A 41 -1.55 -9.31 -46.21
N ASP A 42 -1.58 -9.13 -47.52
CA ASP A 42 -2.60 -9.70 -48.39
C ASP A 42 -2.43 -11.22 -48.56
N SER A 43 -3.33 -11.84 -49.34
CA SER A 43 -3.29 -13.29 -49.66
C SER A 43 -2.06 -13.70 -50.46
N GLY A 44 -1.40 -12.78 -51.16
CA GLY A 44 -0.15 -12.94 -51.88
C GLY A 44 1.09 -12.75 -51.01
N ASN A 45 0.91 -12.50 -49.70
CA ASN A 45 1.98 -12.26 -48.75
C ASN A 45 2.72 -10.92 -48.93
N THR A 46 2.07 -9.93 -49.57
CA THR A 46 2.57 -8.56 -49.71
C THR A 46 2.11 -7.74 -48.53
N PRO A 47 3.02 -6.96 -47.87
CA PRO A 47 2.60 -6.06 -46.76
C PRO A 47 1.77 -4.91 -47.32
N ILE A 48 0.58 -4.70 -46.77
CA ILE A 48 -0.37 -3.68 -47.21
C ILE A 48 -0.67 -2.59 -46.17
N ALA A 49 -0.48 -2.88 -44.87
CA ALA A 49 -0.66 -1.91 -43.80
C ALA A 49 0.20 -2.25 -42.58
N GLN A 50 0.49 -1.23 -41.78
CA GLN A 50 1.11 -1.38 -40.45
C GLN A 50 0.36 -0.50 -39.48
N GLU A 51 -0.06 -1.08 -38.35
CA GLU A 51 -0.75 -0.38 -37.28
C GLU A 51 -0.14 -0.75 -35.91
N THR A 52 -0.34 0.12 -34.93
CA THR A 52 0.21 -0.04 -33.59
C THR A 52 -0.92 -0.01 -32.55
N SER A 53 -0.81 -0.85 -31.53
CA SER A 53 -1.81 -0.94 -30.48
C SER A 53 -1.89 0.36 -29.65
N ASP A 54 -3.12 0.78 -29.38
CA ASP A 54 -3.45 1.93 -28.54
C ASP A 54 -3.20 1.66 -27.04
N ASP A 55 -3.51 2.63 -26.18
CA ASP A 55 -3.34 2.53 -24.73
C ASP A 55 -4.13 1.38 -24.08
N ARG A 56 -5.12 0.82 -24.77
CA ARG A 56 -5.93 -0.32 -24.35
C ARG A 56 -5.54 -1.63 -25.04
N GLY A 57 -4.50 -1.62 -25.88
CA GLY A 57 -4.03 -2.77 -26.62
C GLY A 57 -4.80 -3.05 -27.92
N TYR A 58 -5.66 -2.14 -28.42
CA TYR A 58 -6.40 -2.37 -29.65
C TYR A 58 -5.64 -1.90 -30.88
N VAL A 59 -5.71 -2.72 -31.92
CA VAL A 59 -5.21 -2.43 -33.30
C VAL A 59 -6.38 -2.56 -34.27
N ARG A 60 -6.51 -1.62 -35.20
CA ARG A 60 -7.60 -1.60 -36.18
C ARG A 60 -7.06 -1.54 -37.59
N PHE A 61 -7.53 -2.44 -38.46
CA PHE A 61 -7.35 -2.40 -39.90
C PHE A 61 -8.74 -2.29 -40.50
N GLU A 62 -9.03 -1.19 -41.20
CA GLU A 62 -10.36 -0.87 -41.74
C GLU A 62 -10.31 -0.80 -43.27
N GLY A 63 -11.47 -0.92 -43.93
CA GLY A 63 -11.61 -0.80 -45.37
C GLY A 63 -11.02 -1.99 -46.15
N LEU A 64 -10.97 -3.17 -45.52
CA LEU A 64 -10.46 -4.37 -46.14
C LEU A 64 -11.52 -5.02 -47.04
N GLU A 65 -11.09 -5.57 -48.16
CA GLU A 65 -11.94 -6.37 -49.01
C GLU A 65 -12.18 -7.79 -48.43
N ASP A 66 -13.21 -8.46 -48.89
CA ASP A 66 -13.48 -9.87 -48.56
C ASP A 66 -12.30 -10.76 -48.97
N GLY A 67 -11.75 -11.52 -48.02
CA GLY A 67 -10.60 -12.35 -48.33
C GLY A 67 -9.77 -12.82 -47.15
N ARG A 68 -8.67 -13.49 -47.54
CA ARG A 68 -7.69 -14.00 -46.57
C ARG A 68 -6.53 -13.04 -46.44
N TYR A 69 -6.18 -12.74 -45.18
CA TYR A 69 -5.07 -11.89 -44.78
C TYR A 69 -4.14 -12.62 -43.81
N TYR A 70 -2.94 -12.08 -43.64
CA TYR A 70 -2.01 -12.55 -42.63
C TYR A 70 -1.57 -11.37 -41.77
N LEU A 71 -1.50 -11.59 -40.44
CA LEU A 71 -0.96 -10.66 -39.48
C LEU A 71 0.35 -11.18 -38.91
N ARG A 72 1.30 -10.28 -38.72
CA ARG A 72 2.56 -10.54 -38.03
C ARG A 72 2.83 -9.46 -37.05
N GLU A 73 3.17 -9.86 -35.80
CA GLU A 73 3.64 -8.96 -34.75
C GLU A 73 5.11 -8.60 -35.01
N LEU A 74 5.48 -7.34 -34.72
CA LEU A 74 6.87 -6.91 -34.59
C LEU A 74 7.33 -7.03 -33.14
N GLU A 75 8.66 -7.11 -32.94
CA GLU A 75 9.24 -7.18 -31.59
C GLU A 75 8.81 -6.00 -30.74
N ASN A 76 8.55 -6.25 -29.47
CA ASN A 76 8.19 -5.26 -28.46
C ASN A 76 9.01 -5.49 -27.19
N GLU A 77 9.62 -4.44 -26.65
CA GLU A 77 10.36 -4.50 -25.41
C GLU A 77 9.46 -4.96 -24.25
N GLY A 78 10.02 -5.76 -23.36
CA GLY A 78 9.35 -6.23 -22.16
C GLY A 78 8.46 -7.45 -22.33
N TYR A 79 8.29 -7.97 -23.56
CA TYR A 79 7.50 -9.15 -23.85
C TYR A 79 8.24 -10.14 -24.75
N ILE A 80 7.90 -11.43 -24.63
CA ILE A 80 8.31 -12.46 -25.56
C ILE A 80 7.37 -12.34 -26.78
N PRO A 81 7.87 -11.94 -27.97
CA PRO A 81 7.02 -11.73 -29.12
C PRO A 81 6.55 -13.05 -29.73
N ASP A 82 5.31 -13.09 -30.21
CA ASP A 82 4.81 -14.14 -31.11
C ASP A 82 4.94 -13.68 -32.56
N THR A 83 6.10 -13.89 -33.14
CA THR A 83 6.44 -13.43 -34.49
C THR A 83 5.87 -14.30 -35.63
N GLN A 84 5.11 -15.33 -35.28
CA GLN A 84 4.47 -16.20 -36.32
C GLN A 84 3.35 -15.44 -37.02
N LYS A 85 3.24 -15.64 -38.33
CA LYS A 85 2.10 -15.11 -39.08
C LYS A 85 0.84 -15.88 -38.76
N LYS A 86 -0.23 -15.15 -38.41
CA LYS A 86 -1.57 -15.72 -38.18
C LYS A 86 -2.48 -15.38 -39.37
N THR A 87 -3.23 -16.35 -39.80
CA THR A 87 -4.22 -16.18 -40.87
C THR A 87 -5.50 -15.58 -40.28
N VAL A 88 -6.05 -14.57 -40.97
CA VAL A 88 -7.32 -13.93 -40.64
C VAL A 88 -8.18 -13.87 -41.90
N TYR A 89 -9.47 -14.16 -41.75
CA TYR A 89 -10.45 -14.05 -42.84
C TYR A 89 -11.35 -12.85 -42.54
N VAL A 90 -11.47 -11.96 -43.52
CA VAL A 90 -12.36 -10.78 -43.44
C VAL A 90 -13.55 -11.06 -44.37
N LYS A 91 -14.75 -10.74 -43.92
CA LYS A 91 -15.97 -10.72 -44.71
C LYS A 91 -16.49 -9.31 -44.87
N SER A 92 -17.03 -9.06 -46.08
CA SER A 92 -17.59 -7.75 -46.40
C SER A 92 -18.69 -7.36 -45.41
N GLY A 93 -18.58 -6.15 -44.85
CA GLY A 93 -19.50 -5.61 -43.88
C GLY A 93 -19.35 -6.13 -42.46
N GLU A 94 -18.30 -6.93 -42.16
CA GLU A 94 -18.06 -7.48 -40.83
C GLU A 94 -16.67 -7.05 -40.31
N THR A 95 -16.56 -6.85 -39.00
CA THR A 95 -15.27 -6.70 -38.32
C THR A 95 -14.89 -8.04 -37.71
N THR A 96 -13.76 -8.60 -38.10
CA THR A 96 -13.19 -9.82 -37.51
C THR A 96 -12.42 -9.46 -36.27
N GLU A 97 -12.83 -9.97 -35.11
CA GLU A 97 -12.17 -9.77 -33.84
C GLU A 97 -11.18 -10.90 -33.58
N ILE A 98 -9.96 -10.54 -33.12
CA ILE A 98 -8.93 -11.49 -32.74
C ILE A 98 -8.23 -11.07 -31.48
N GLU A 99 -7.85 -12.03 -30.64
CA GLU A 99 -7.03 -11.83 -29.46
C GLU A 99 -5.60 -12.33 -29.71
N TRP A 100 -4.61 -11.51 -29.33
CA TRP A 100 -3.20 -11.85 -29.48
C TRP A 100 -2.46 -11.65 -28.17
N LYS A 101 -1.90 -12.74 -27.61
CA LYS A 101 -1.29 -12.79 -26.29
C LYS A 101 0.23 -12.78 -26.37
N ASN A 102 0.86 -11.96 -25.50
CA ASN A 102 2.30 -12.07 -25.23
C ASN A 102 2.55 -12.33 -23.76
N THR A 103 3.63 -13.06 -23.50
CA THR A 103 4.11 -13.32 -22.14
C THR A 103 5.13 -12.24 -21.76
N PRO A 104 4.94 -11.52 -20.64
CA PRO A 104 5.91 -10.53 -20.22
C PRO A 104 7.24 -11.18 -19.82
N ILE A 105 8.32 -10.51 -20.14
CA ILE A 105 9.62 -10.75 -19.53
C ILE A 105 9.55 -10.28 -18.08
N THR A 106 10.03 -11.09 -17.14
CA THR A 106 9.86 -10.83 -15.70
C THR A 106 11.17 -10.87 -14.94
N GLY A 107 11.18 -10.14 -13.83
CA GLY A 107 12.15 -10.23 -12.75
C GLY A 107 11.43 -10.27 -11.39
N GLN A 108 12.16 -10.13 -10.31
CA GLN A 108 11.63 -10.14 -8.95
C GLN A 108 12.20 -8.99 -8.12
N ILE A 109 11.49 -8.61 -7.09
CA ILE A 109 11.92 -7.64 -6.07
C ILE A 109 12.18 -8.40 -4.79
N GLN A 110 13.35 -8.17 -4.19
CA GLN A 110 13.73 -8.70 -2.88
C GLN A 110 13.91 -7.53 -1.90
N VAL A 111 13.13 -7.53 -0.82
CA VAL A 111 13.25 -6.55 0.26
C VAL A 111 13.93 -7.20 1.44
N THR A 112 14.95 -6.51 1.98
CA THR A 112 15.60 -6.86 3.26
C THR A 112 15.14 -5.86 4.31
N LYS A 113 14.63 -6.34 5.44
CA LYS A 113 14.16 -5.53 6.56
C LYS A 113 14.95 -5.80 7.82
N VAL A 114 15.55 -4.75 8.41
CA VAL A 114 16.34 -4.86 9.62
C VAL A 114 16.01 -3.77 10.63
N SER A 115 16.34 -4.01 11.91
CA SER A 115 16.16 -3.02 12.97
C SER A 115 17.12 -1.84 12.79
N ALA A 116 16.62 -0.62 12.88
CA ALA A 116 17.43 0.61 12.81
C ALA A 116 18.20 0.88 14.09
N ASP A 117 17.73 0.35 15.23
CA ASP A 117 18.25 0.63 16.57
C ASP A 117 18.14 -0.63 17.46
N TYR A 118 18.61 -0.49 18.72
CA TYR A 118 18.36 -1.50 19.73
C TYR A 118 16.90 -1.46 20.18
N ASN A 119 16.22 -2.58 20.03
CA ASN A 119 14.82 -2.70 20.45
C ASN A 119 14.75 -3.24 21.89
N SER A 120 14.43 -2.37 22.82
CA SER A 120 14.34 -2.71 24.26
C SER A 120 13.14 -3.62 24.59
N MET A 121 12.14 -3.75 23.70
CA MET A 121 10.95 -4.58 23.92
C MET A 121 11.23 -6.07 23.71
N ASN A 122 12.14 -6.41 22.80
CA ASN A 122 12.48 -7.79 22.48
C ASN A 122 13.99 -8.13 22.64
N GLY A 123 14.81 -7.14 22.98
CA GLY A 123 16.24 -7.29 23.19
C GLY A 123 17.07 -7.39 21.91
N TRP A 124 16.53 -7.06 20.74
CA TRP A 124 17.23 -7.19 19.47
C TRP A 124 18.12 -5.98 19.18
N PRO A 125 19.41 -6.19 18.84
CA PRO A 125 20.31 -5.11 18.47
C PRO A 125 19.98 -4.51 17.09
N ALA A 126 20.52 -3.32 16.82
CA ALA A 126 20.49 -2.73 15.49
C ALA A 126 21.05 -3.71 14.44
N GLY A 127 20.46 -3.71 13.25
CA GLY A 127 20.81 -4.63 12.16
C GLY A 127 20.20 -6.03 12.25
N THR A 128 19.49 -6.36 13.35
CA THR A 128 18.76 -7.64 13.43
C THR A 128 17.67 -7.72 12.38
N PRO A 129 17.57 -8.84 11.61
CA PRO A 129 16.50 -9.07 10.66
C PRO A 129 15.11 -9.00 11.32
N ILE A 130 14.16 -8.31 10.68
CA ILE A 130 12.79 -8.16 11.19
C ILE A 130 11.85 -9.03 10.38
N PRO A 131 11.30 -10.11 10.94
CA PRO A 131 10.27 -10.93 10.31
C PRO A 131 8.88 -10.30 10.40
N ASN A 132 7.94 -10.81 9.60
CA ASN A 132 6.52 -10.46 9.64
C ASN A 132 6.17 -9.01 9.27
N THR A 133 7.08 -8.23 8.71
CA THR A 133 6.79 -6.94 8.09
C THR A 133 6.11 -7.19 6.74
N VAL A 134 5.03 -6.47 6.45
CA VAL A 134 4.27 -6.61 5.20
C VAL A 134 4.48 -5.38 4.32
N PHE A 135 4.74 -5.63 3.05
CA PHE A 135 4.90 -4.60 2.03
C PHE A 135 3.88 -4.81 0.91
N GLU A 136 3.38 -3.71 0.41
CA GLU A 136 2.59 -3.63 -0.81
C GLU A 136 3.47 -3.12 -1.96
N VAL A 137 3.43 -3.83 -3.08
CA VAL A 137 4.18 -3.49 -4.29
C VAL A 137 3.20 -2.96 -5.33
N TYR A 138 3.43 -1.74 -5.78
CA TYR A 138 2.60 -1.06 -6.76
C TYR A 138 3.39 -0.85 -8.06
N ASN A 139 2.73 -0.97 -9.20
CA ASN A 139 3.27 -0.46 -10.45
C ASN A 139 3.32 1.09 -10.35
N ALA A 140 4.50 1.68 -10.49
CA ALA A 140 4.69 3.12 -10.26
C ALA A 140 3.92 4.01 -11.25
N ARG A 141 3.70 3.54 -12.48
CA ARG A 141 2.99 4.28 -13.53
C ARG A 141 1.47 4.26 -13.32
N THR A 142 0.90 3.10 -13.03
CA THR A 142 -0.56 2.91 -12.93
C THR A 142 -1.08 3.05 -11.51
N ASN A 143 -0.19 3.06 -10.51
CA ASN A 143 -0.49 2.99 -9.07
C ASN A 143 -1.36 1.77 -8.68
N ARG A 144 -1.35 0.72 -9.49
CA ARG A 144 -2.07 -0.53 -9.23
C ARG A 144 -1.24 -1.42 -8.31
N LEU A 145 -1.88 -1.99 -7.28
CA LEU A 145 -1.29 -3.02 -6.44
C LEU A 145 -1.05 -4.28 -7.27
N VAL A 146 0.20 -4.75 -7.33
CA VAL A 146 0.60 -5.92 -8.11
C VAL A 146 1.02 -7.10 -7.26
N ASP A 147 1.49 -6.85 -6.04
CA ASP A 147 1.86 -7.91 -5.10
C ASP A 147 1.81 -7.43 -3.65
N THR A 148 1.70 -8.37 -2.71
CA THR A 148 1.84 -8.16 -1.28
C THR A 148 2.81 -9.18 -0.73
N ILE A 149 3.94 -8.71 -0.19
CA ILE A 149 5.04 -9.56 0.26
C ILE A 149 5.27 -9.40 1.76
N LYS A 150 5.75 -10.45 2.40
CA LYS A 150 5.96 -10.48 3.85
C LYS A 150 7.35 -11.02 4.16
N THR A 151 8.06 -10.37 5.10
CA THR A 151 9.39 -10.83 5.49
C THR A 151 9.35 -12.14 6.28
N ASP A 152 10.27 -13.02 5.93
CA ASP A 152 10.53 -14.29 6.60
C ASP A 152 11.39 -14.09 7.89
N LYS A 153 11.80 -15.20 8.50
CA LYS A 153 12.68 -15.20 9.70
C LYS A 153 14.02 -14.51 9.49
N ASN A 154 14.49 -14.37 8.26
CA ASN A 154 15.74 -13.70 7.89
C ASN A 154 15.52 -12.23 7.51
N GLY A 155 14.30 -11.70 7.71
CA GLY A 155 13.94 -10.34 7.31
C GLY A 155 13.86 -10.16 5.79
N LEU A 156 13.70 -11.24 5.02
CA LEU A 156 13.64 -11.23 3.56
C LEU A 156 12.21 -11.41 3.07
N ALA A 157 11.79 -10.56 2.13
CA ALA A 157 10.56 -10.72 1.37
C ALA A 157 10.86 -10.69 -0.13
N VAL A 158 10.26 -11.62 -0.89
CA VAL A 158 10.48 -11.72 -2.35
C VAL A 158 9.14 -11.69 -3.05
N SER A 159 9.05 -10.89 -4.11
CA SER A 159 7.85 -10.80 -4.93
C SER A 159 7.66 -12.06 -5.80
N LYS A 160 6.43 -12.28 -6.27
CA LYS A 160 6.21 -13.10 -7.47
C LYS A 160 6.98 -12.52 -8.66
N PRO A 161 7.15 -13.25 -9.78
CA PRO A 161 7.65 -12.68 -11.03
C PRO A 161 6.78 -11.49 -11.46
N LEU A 162 7.41 -10.35 -11.72
CA LEU A 162 6.78 -9.09 -12.14
C LEU A 162 7.33 -8.65 -13.49
N PRO A 163 6.52 -8.06 -14.38
CA PRO A 163 6.96 -7.51 -15.67
C PRO A 163 8.07 -6.48 -15.53
N LEU A 164 8.80 -6.20 -16.61
CA LEU A 164 9.76 -5.10 -16.66
C LEU A 164 9.01 -3.78 -16.48
N ALA A 165 9.30 -3.09 -15.40
CA ALA A 165 8.69 -1.80 -15.07
C ALA A 165 9.32 -1.20 -13.82
N ARG A 166 8.94 0.06 -13.54
CA ARG A 166 9.23 0.73 -12.28
C ARG A 166 8.13 0.41 -11.26
N TYR A 167 8.56 0.09 -10.03
CA TYR A 167 7.68 -0.30 -8.93
C TYR A 167 7.91 0.57 -7.70
N LYS A 168 6.86 0.80 -6.96
CA LYS A 168 6.85 1.48 -5.67
C LYS A 168 6.53 0.46 -4.57
N ILE A 169 7.40 0.37 -3.57
CA ILE A 169 7.26 -0.53 -2.42
C ILE A 169 6.91 0.31 -1.20
N VAL A 170 5.83 -0.03 -0.51
CA VAL A 170 5.35 0.68 0.68
C VAL A 170 5.13 -0.33 1.80
N GLU A 171 5.64 -0.02 2.99
CA GLU A 171 5.31 -0.81 4.16
C GLU A 171 3.85 -0.58 4.56
N SER A 172 3.04 -1.65 4.57
CA SER A 172 1.62 -1.60 4.93
C SER A 172 1.37 -2.06 6.37
N LYS A 173 2.27 -2.90 6.92
CA LYS A 173 2.18 -3.38 8.30
C LYS A 173 3.58 -3.59 8.87
N ALA A 174 3.89 -2.88 9.96
CA ALA A 174 5.10 -3.11 10.73
C ALA A 174 5.04 -4.44 11.50
N ALA A 175 6.20 -4.99 11.81
CA ALA A 175 6.32 -6.08 12.77
C ALA A 175 6.01 -5.59 14.19
N GLU A 176 5.72 -6.54 15.08
CA GLU A 176 5.50 -6.26 16.50
C GLU A 176 6.71 -5.52 17.11
N PHE A 177 6.44 -4.53 17.95
CA PHE A 177 7.42 -3.67 18.61
C PHE A 177 8.20 -2.72 17.69
N TYR A 178 7.76 -2.52 16.45
CA TYR A 178 8.37 -1.59 15.50
C TYR A 178 7.35 -0.55 14.99
N GLY A 179 7.85 0.66 14.76
CA GLY A 179 7.06 1.74 14.15
C GLY A 179 6.88 1.50 12.65
N LEU A 180 5.69 1.79 12.13
CA LEU A 180 5.39 1.72 10.71
C LEU A 180 6.06 2.88 9.96
N ASP A 181 6.86 2.57 8.94
CA ASP A 181 7.43 3.55 8.02
C ASP A 181 6.78 3.41 6.63
N LYS A 182 5.91 4.36 6.30
CA LYS A 182 5.20 4.40 5.01
C LYS A 182 5.98 5.08 3.89
N THR A 183 7.24 5.46 4.14
CA THR A 183 8.08 6.08 3.11
C THR A 183 8.28 5.10 1.96
N PRO A 184 7.85 5.43 0.73
CA PRO A 184 7.97 4.52 -0.39
C PRO A 184 9.42 4.41 -0.87
N ILE A 185 9.79 3.22 -1.35
CA ILE A 185 11.02 3.00 -2.12
C ILE A 185 10.62 2.66 -3.55
N GLU A 186 11.27 3.30 -4.53
CA GLU A 186 11.11 2.96 -5.93
C GLU A 186 12.26 2.09 -6.40
N VAL A 187 11.93 1.09 -7.21
CA VAL A 187 12.87 0.16 -7.87
C VAL A 187 12.44 -0.08 -9.29
N GLU A 188 13.36 -0.53 -10.15
CA GLU A 188 13.09 -0.82 -11.55
C GLU A 188 13.59 -2.21 -11.92
N ILE A 189 12.73 -3.01 -12.54
CA ILE A 189 13.07 -4.29 -13.16
C ILE A 189 13.32 -4.01 -14.63
N GLU A 190 14.57 -4.19 -15.07
CA GLU A 190 15.05 -3.76 -16.40
C GLU A 190 15.29 -4.93 -17.36
N TYR A 191 15.55 -6.13 -16.86
CA TYR A 191 15.88 -7.28 -17.69
C TYR A 191 15.38 -8.62 -17.13
N ALA A 192 15.37 -9.62 -17.98
CA ALA A 192 14.90 -10.98 -17.66
C ALA A 192 15.65 -11.61 -16.49
N GLY A 193 14.90 -12.11 -15.51
CA GLY A 193 15.46 -12.81 -14.34
C GLY A 193 16.19 -11.94 -13.34
N GLN A 194 16.12 -10.60 -13.49
CA GLN A 194 16.71 -9.66 -12.52
C GLN A 194 16.06 -9.83 -11.14
N ILE A 195 16.88 -9.84 -10.08
CA ILE A 195 16.43 -9.71 -8.70
C ILE A 195 16.89 -8.34 -8.19
N VAL A 196 15.97 -7.39 -8.16
CA VAL A 196 16.22 -6.05 -7.63
C VAL A 196 16.17 -6.08 -6.11
N LYS A 197 17.21 -5.60 -5.46
CA LYS A 197 17.33 -5.61 -3.99
C LYS A 197 17.04 -4.24 -3.41
N ALA A 198 16.12 -4.19 -2.44
CA ALA A 198 15.83 -3.01 -1.61
C ALA A 198 16.14 -3.32 -0.15
N SER A 199 16.70 -2.35 0.57
CA SER A 199 16.98 -2.48 2.00
C SER A 199 16.19 -1.41 2.76
N MET A 200 15.47 -1.82 3.79
CA MET A 200 14.64 -0.94 4.61
C MET A 200 14.87 -1.21 6.10
N THR A 201 14.74 -0.17 6.91
CA THR A 201 14.86 -0.28 8.37
C THR A 201 13.58 0.18 9.04
N ASN A 202 13.31 -0.31 10.27
CA ASN A 202 12.32 0.28 11.16
C ASN A 202 12.95 0.64 12.49
N LYS A 203 12.48 1.75 13.07
CA LYS A 203 12.80 2.11 14.46
C LYS A 203 11.92 1.31 15.40
N SER A 204 12.50 0.89 16.52
CA SER A 204 11.76 0.23 17.58
C SER A 204 10.73 1.17 18.22
N LEU A 205 9.64 0.60 18.72
CA LEU A 205 8.74 1.29 19.64
C LEU A 205 9.42 1.35 21.02
N SER A 206 9.29 2.48 21.68
CA SER A 206 9.79 2.67 23.04
C SER A 206 8.67 3.17 23.95
N THR A 207 8.66 2.70 25.19
CA THR A 207 7.77 3.20 26.24
C THR A 207 8.58 4.07 27.18
N ASN A 208 8.12 5.29 27.41
CA ASN A 208 8.71 6.22 28.34
C ASN A 208 7.62 7.08 28.94
N VAL A 209 7.52 7.07 30.26
CA VAL A 209 6.56 7.87 31.01
C VAL A 209 7.29 8.69 32.04
N SER A 210 6.82 9.89 32.28
CA SER A 210 7.35 10.75 33.31
C SER A 210 6.27 11.09 34.33
N ILE A 211 6.69 11.26 35.60
CA ILE A 211 5.89 11.80 36.67
C ILE A 211 6.85 12.40 37.71
N LYS A 212 6.50 13.57 38.25
CA LYS A 212 7.25 14.21 39.29
C LYS A 212 6.35 14.40 40.50
N LYS A 213 6.78 13.88 41.67
CA LYS A 213 6.16 14.14 42.98
C LYS A 213 6.96 15.20 43.73
N THR A 214 6.27 16.20 44.25
CA THR A 214 6.86 17.21 45.09
C THR A 214 6.03 17.39 46.38
N GLY A 215 6.66 17.79 47.45
CA GLY A 215 6.02 18.00 48.75
C GLY A 215 6.96 18.73 49.71
N TYR A 216 6.53 18.97 50.89
CA TYR A 216 7.36 19.53 51.94
C TYR A 216 8.34 18.47 52.49
N VAL A 217 9.56 18.88 52.80
CA VAL A 217 10.59 18.00 53.36
C VAL A 217 10.31 17.71 54.83
N GLU A 218 9.85 18.73 55.55
CA GLU A 218 9.52 18.66 56.97
C GLU A 218 8.21 19.41 57.27
N VAL A 219 7.41 18.89 58.19
CA VAL A 219 6.17 19.50 58.65
C VAL A 219 5.99 19.21 60.13
N MET A 220 5.33 20.12 60.87
CA MET A 220 4.99 19.91 62.27
C MET A 220 3.72 19.05 62.40
N PRO A 221 3.56 18.33 63.52
CA PRO A 221 2.34 17.58 63.81
C PRO A 221 1.10 18.47 63.68
N GLY A 222 0.07 17.97 62.99
CA GLY A 222 -1.19 18.68 62.77
C GLY A 222 -1.21 19.62 61.55
N GLN A 223 -0.09 19.83 60.88
CA GLN A 223 -0.06 20.62 59.67
C GLN A 223 -0.55 19.83 58.46
N LEU A 224 -1.12 20.55 57.46
CA LEU A 224 -1.49 19.98 56.18
C LEU A 224 -0.25 19.77 55.34
N VAL A 225 -0.06 18.54 54.91
CA VAL A 225 0.99 18.17 53.93
C VAL A 225 0.36 18.08 52.56
N ARG A 226 0.92 18.80 51.57
CA ARG A 226 0.48 18.73 50.19
C ARG A 226 1.55 18.03 49.37
N TYR A 227 1.13 16.97 48.66
CA TYR A 227 1.90 16.34 47.62
C TYR A 227 1.35 16.76 46.26
N ASN A 228 2.21 17.21 45.37
CA ASN A 228 1.85 17.56 44.01
C ASN A 228 2.47 16.54 43.04
N PHE A 229 1.68 16.09 42.11
CA PHE A 229 2.13 15.25 40.97
C PHE A 229 2.05 16.10 39.72
N THR A 230 3.18 16.28 39.07
CA THR A 230 3.32 17.13 37.87
C THR A 230 4.10 16.43 36.80
N GLY A 231 4.03 16.91 35.54
CA GLY A 231 4.76 16.34 34.43
C GLY A 231 4.37 14.89 34.15
N ILE A 232 3.10 14.54 34.40
CA ILE A 232 2.57 13.22 34.01
C ILE A 232 2.42 13.25 32.50
N ALA A 233 3.31 12.56 31.82
CA ALA A 233 3.34 12.53 30.35
C ALA A 233 3.72 11.16 29.82
N ASN A 234 3.10 10.80 28.70
CA ASN A 234 3.54 9.72 27.86
C ASN A 234 4.55 10.25 26.83
N ASN A 235 5.83 9.98 27.07
CA ASN A 235 6.93 10.32 26.14
C ASN A 235 7.31 9.13 25.24
N SER A 236 6.46 8.10 25.20
CA SER A 236 6.63 6.91 24.38
C SER A 236 6.45 7.24 22.88
N THR A 237 7.01 6.43 22.03
CA THR A 237 6.75 6.47 20.58
C THR A 237 5.44 5.79 20.19
N THR A 238 4.70 5.26 21.16
CA THR A 238 3.42 4.56 20.98
C THR A 238 2.41 4.97 22.05
N ALA A 239 1.13 4.76 21.77
CA ALA A 239 0.07 4.89 22.77
C ALA A 239 0.22 3.81 23.85
N LEU A 240 -0.16 4.15 25.06
CA LEU A 240 -0.21 3.20 26.17
C LEU A 240 -1.64 2.72 26.36
N GLU A 241 -1.86 1.41 26.26
CA GLU A 241 -3.20 0.80 26.43
C GLU A 241 -3.67 0.81 27.88
N SER A 242 -2.74 0.69 28.83
CA SER A 242 -3.03 0.69 30.25
C SER A 242 -1.98 1.50 31.01
N PHE A 243 -2.30 2.73 31.35
CA PHE A 243 -1.42 3.59 32.11
C PHE A 243 -2.00 3.80 33.50
N TYR A 244 -1.20 3.53 34.54
CA TYR A 244 -1.53 3.89 35.91
C TYR A 244 -0.27 4.31 36.65
N TRP A 245 -0.45 5.14 37.70
CA TRP A 245 0.56 5.41 38.70
C TRP A 245 -0.02 5.23 40.07
N ARG A 246 0.83 4.92 41.02
CA ARG A 246 0.43 4.65 42.40
C ARG A 246 1.30 5.45 43.36
N ASP A 247 0.67 6.06 44.35
CA ASP A 247 1.34 6.63 45.50
C ASP A 247 0.96 5.87 46.76
N THR A 248 1.93 5.73 47.66
CA THR A 248 1.71 5.11 48.98
C THR A 248 1.99 6.15 50.06
N LEU A 249 0.95 6.51 50.78
CA LEU A 249 1.08 7.46 51.87
C LEU A 249 1.63 6.78 53.13
N PRO A 250 2.46 7.46 53.93
CA PRO A 250 2.94 6.94 55.20
C PRO A 250 1.79 6.95 56.26
N VAL A 251 0.95 5.94 56.23
CA VAL A 251 -0.33 5.86 56.94
C VAL A 251 -0.25 5.99 58.46
N LYS A 252 0.94 5.80 59.04
CA LYS A 252 1.16 6.04 60.47
C LYS A 252 1.40 7.52 60.78
N ALA A 253 1.75 8.33 59.77
CA ALA A 253 2.13 9.73 59.94
C ALA A 253 1.12 10.70 59.31
N VAL A 254 0.37 10.29 58.29
CA VAL A 254 -0.55 11.18 57.58
C VAL A 254 -1.90 10.50 57.34
N ARG A 255 -2.95 11.32 57.27
CA ARG A 255 -4.30 10.92 56.88
C ARG A 255 -4.71 11.72 55.66
N LEU A 256 -5.19 11.03 54.61
CA LEU A 256 -5.71 11.71 53.43
C LEU A 256 -6.96 12.52 53.80
N GLN A 257 -6.97 13.79 53.44
CA GLN A 257 -8.12 14.69 53.62
C GLN A 257 -8.78 15.03 52.29
N THR A 258 -8.01 15.43 51.30
CA THR A 258 -8.54 15.92 50.04
C THR A 258 -7.65 15.47 48.87
N ILE A 259 -8.26 15.19 47.73
CA ILE A 259 -7.59 14.96 46.44
C ILE A 259 -8.10 16.02 45.48
N TYR A 260 -7.17 16.73 44.86
CA TYR A 260 -7.45 17.60 43.71
C TYR A 260 -7.00 16.89 42.43
N THR A 261 -7.89 16.82 41.47
CA THR A 261 -7.63 16.06 40.24
C THR A 261 -6.80 16.81 39.20
N GLY A 262 -6.62 18.13 39.41
CA GLY A 262 -5.79 18.96 38.56
C GLY A 262 -6.40 19.22 37.16
N THR A 263 -5.56 19.70 36.27
CA THR A 263 -5.89 19.98 34.88
C THR A 263 -5.10 19.07 33.96
N TRP A 264 -5.72 18.65 32.86
CA TRP A 264 -5.14 17.77 31.85
C TRP A 264 -5.23 18.41 30.47
N ASN A 265 -4.19 18.26 29.67
CA ASN A 265 -4.14 18.85 28.33
C ASN A 265 -4.77 17.97 27.26
N THR A 266 -5.08 16.71 27.59
CA THR A 266 -5.63 15.74 26.66
C THR A 266 -6.95 15.21 27.22
N PRO A 267 -8.02 15.18 26.41
CA PRO A 267 -9.29 14.60 26.81
C PRO A 267 -9.15 13.10 27.06
N GLY A 268 -9.92 12.57 27.98
CA GLY A 268 -9.92 11.15 28.30
C GLY A 268 -10.71 10.83 29.56
N ASN A 269 -10.81 9.57 29.89
CA ASN A 269 -11.43 9.10 31.13
C ASN A 269 -10.35 8.53 32.05
N TYR A 270 -10.46 8.83 33.32
CA TYR A 270 -9.62 8.24 34.33
C TYR A 270 -10.41 7.97 35.60
N LYS A 271 -9.94 7.03 36.39
CA LYS A 271 -10.52 6.74 37.71
C LYS A 271 -9.46 6.75 38.79
N ILE A 272 -9.87 7.20 39.96
CA ILE A 272 -9.06 7.14 41.17
C ILE A 272 -9.52 5.95 41.98
N VAL A 273 -8.61 5.04 42.23
CA VAL A 273 -8.84 3.88 43.07
C VAL A 273 -7.93 3.91 44.30
N TYR A 274 -8.39 3.38 45.41
CA TYR A 274 -7.62 3.30 46.62
C TYR A 274 -7.80 1.95 47.31
N ARG A 275 -6.88 1.61 48.14
CA ARG A 275 -7.02 0.55 49.17
C ARG A 275 -6.42 1.04 50.47
N THR A 276 -6.92 0.54 51.56
CA THR A 276 -6.40 0.84 52.88
C THR A 276 -5.77 -0.40 53.49
N ASN A 277 -4.86 -0.19 54.44
CA ASN A 277 -4.26 -1.27 55.25
C ASN A 277 -5.21 -1.81 56.35
N LEU A 278 -6.43 -1.24 56.46
CA LEU A 278 -7.38 -1.59 57.53
C LEU A 278 -8.56 -2.46 57.07
N GLY A 279 -8.74 -2.69 55.80
CA GLY A 279 -9.99 -3.27 55.29
C GLY A 279 -9.89 -4.29 54.21
N GLY A 280 -8.81 -5.02 54.11
CA GLY A 280 -8.66 -6.04 53.07
C GLY A 280 -7.97 -5.54 51.77
N GLU A 281 -7.63 -6.45 50.91
CA GLU A 281 -6.72 -6.20 49.76
C GLU A 281 -7.39 -5.66 48.50
N SER A 282 -8.71 -5.54 48.46
CA SER A 282 -9.43 -5.09 47.26
C SER A 282 -9.34 -3.61 47.02
N TRP A 283 -9.11 -3.23 45.76
CA TRP A 283 -9.17 -1.84 45.32
C TRP A 283 -10.61 -1.34 45.29
N ARG A 284 -10.85 -0.12 45.77
CA ARG A 284 -12.13 0.59 45.74
C ARG A 284 -12.03 1.79 44.85
N THR A 285 -13.06 2.08 44.07
CA THR A 285 -13.13 3.30 43.27
C THR A 285 -13.51 4.47 44.16
N LEU A 286 -12.70 5.52 44.17
CA LEU A 286 -12.98 6.79 44.84
C LEU A 286 -13.77 7.72 43.91
N ALA A 287 -13.34 7.83 42.64
CA ALA A 287 -13.98 8.67 41.65
C ALA A 287 -13.76 8.06 40.24
N ASP A 288 -14.79 8.21 39.41
CA ASP A 288 -14.76 7.87 37.99
C ASP A 288 -15.02 9.20 37.24
N LEU A 289 -14.00 9.69 36.56
CA LEU A 289 -13.95 11.05 36.07
C LEU A 289 -13.70 11.06 34.58
N SER A 290 -14.48 11.87 33.85
CA SER A 290 -14.21 12.18 32.45
C SER A 290 -13.51 13.54 32.36
N LEU A 291 -12.45 13.60 31.55
CA LEU A 291 -11.76 14.84 31.25
C LEU A 291 -12.55 15.53 30.13
N ILE A 292 -13.40 16.46 30.50
CA ILE A 292 -14.03 17.37 29.54
C ILE A 292 -13.16 18.63 29.52
N HIS A 293 -12.79 19.08 28.31
CA HIS A 293 -12.19 20.38 28.15
C HIS A 293 -13.13 21.46 28.74
N ILE A 294 -12.69 22.14 29.76
CA ILE A 294 -13.26 23.41 30.21
C ILE A 294 -12.47 24.52 29.54
#